data_a732f557d263e80846755f8d0c69152f
#
_entry.id   a732f557d263e80846755f8d0c69152f
#
_cell.length_a   1.000
_cell.length_b   1.000
_cell.length_c   1.000
_cell.angle_alpha   90.00
_cell.angle_beta   90.00
_cell.angle_gamma   90.00
#
_symmetry.space_group_name_H-M   'P 1'
#
loop_
_entity.id
_entity.type
_entity.pdbx_description
1 polymer ?
#
loop_
_entity_poly.entity_id
_entity_poly.type
_entity_poly.pdbx_seq_one_letter_code
_entity_poly.pdbx_strand_id
1 'polypeptide(L)'
;RDSSTAVAYDANAETYPASTYYGPKSINRVVINSINGKEFKANEVYAVVTNNFCAAGGDTYYAFKAASAQFDTGIPLDEAVMEYVTTELKGVIGAQYAAPQGRILMNPFKDVKVSSWFGKYVIDLYNDGVINGTSATTYAPNDTLTWAAALKLLLVSNGDLKAADATGADW
;
A
#
# COMPACT_ATOMS: atom_id res chain seq x y z
N ARG A 1 -2.37 0.94 1.53
CA ARG A 1 -3.53 1.80 1.80
C ARG A 1 -4.52 1.04 2.66
N ASP A 2 -4.94 1.62 3.77
CA ASP A 2 -5.93 1.02 4.66
C ASP A 2 -7.32 1.63 4.42
N SER A 3 -8.25 0.85 3.90
CA SER A 3 -9.64 1.26 3.65
C SER A 3 -10.56 1.08 4.87
N SER A 4 -10.09 0.45 5.95
CA SER A 4 -10.86 0.32 7.18
C SER A 4 -11.00 1.66 7.93
N THR A 5 -10.11 2.62 7.66
CA THR A 5 -10.18 3.96 8.21
C THR A 5 -11.06 4.84 7.33
N ALA A 6 -12.19 5.31 7.88
CA ALA A 6 -13.04 6.27 7.19
C ALA A 6 -12.30 7.61 7.02
N VAL A 7 -12.38 8.19 5.83
CA VAL A 7 -11.97 9.57 5.61
C VAL A 7 -13.14 10.47 5.96
N ALA A 8 -13.01 11.19 7.07
CA ALA A 8 -13.91 12.27 7.38
C ALA A 8 -13.46 13.51 6.58
N TYR A 9 -14.30 13.96 5.67
CA TYR A 9 -14.13 15.26 5.03
C TYR A 9 -14.72 16.31 5.95
N ASP A 10 -13.87 17.07 6.62
CA ASP A 10 -14.29 18.28 7.33
C ASP A 10 -14.37 19.43 6.31
N ALA A 11 -15.52 20.08 6.21
CA ALA A 11 -15.69 21.25 5.35
C ALA A 11 -14.74 22.41 5.72
N ASN A 12 -14.22 22.43 6.95
CA ASN A 12 -13.24 23.40 7.44
C ASN A 12 -11.80 22.89 7.34
N ALA A 13 -11.58 21.64 6.88
CA ALA A 13 -10.23 21.13 6.72
C ALA A 13 -9.51 21.98 5.67
N GLU A 14 -8.28 22.38 5.97
CA GLU A 14 -7.44 23.01 4.99
C GLU A 14 -7.25 22.08 3.77
N THR A 15 -7.77 22.52 2.65
CA THR A 15 -7.49 21.94 1.35
C THR A 15 -6.26 22.60 0.75
N TYR A 16 -5.72 21.99 -0.30
CA TYR A 16 -4.62 22.63 -1.02
C TYR A 16 -5.10 23.98 -1.59
N PRO A 17 -4.34 25.08 -1.38
CA PRO A 17 -4.74 26.38 -1.87
C PRO A 17 -5.00 26.37 -3.38
N ALA A 18 -6.13 26.93 -3.77
CA ALA A 18 -6.54 27.14 -5.16
C ALA A 18 -6.87 25.88 -5.98
N SER A 19 -7.15 24.73 -5.36
CA SER A 19 -7.59 23.55 -6.10
C SER A 19 -8.73 22.82 -5.42
N THR A 20 -9.81 22.56 -6.14
CA THR A 20 -10.90 21.65 -5.74
C THR A 20 -10.56 20.17 -5.90
N TYR A 21 -9.39 19.87 -6.44
CA TYR A 21 -8.90 18.50 -6.69
C TYR A 21 -8.39 17.80 -5.44
N TYR A 22 -8.02 18.56 -4.43
CA TYR A 22 -7.27 18.06 -3.31
C TYR A 22 -8.16 17.92 -2.08
N GLY A 23 -8.13 16.74 -1.50
CA GLY A 23 -8.81 16.42 -0.26
C GLY A 23 -8.18 17.12 0.96
N PRO A 24 -8.64 16.77 2.16
CA PRO A 24 -8.15 17.33 3.40
C PRO A 24 -6.64 17.11 3.58
N LYS A 25 -5.96 18.01 4.27
CA LYS A 25 -4.53 17.99 4.59
C LYS A 25 -4.06 16.72 5.30
N SER A 26 -4.97 16.02 5.95
CA SER A 26 -4.64 14.81 6.73
C SER A 26 -5.59 13.68 6.36
N ILE A 27 -5.05 12.63 5.79
CA ILE A 27 -5.78 11.39 5.48
C ILE A 27 -5.01 10.23 6.11
N ASN A 28 -5.45 9.75 7.26
CA ASN A 28 -4.82 8.65 7.97
C ASN A 28 -5.19 7.29 7.34
N ARG A 29 -4.71 7.05 6.14
CA ARG A 29 -4.91 5.78 5.40
C ARG A 29 -3.62 5.05 5.05
N VAL A 30 -2.51 5.53 5.56
CA VAL A 30 -1.20 4.91 5.37
C VAL A 30 -0.71 4.42 6.72
N VAL A 31 -0.37 3.16 6.78
CA VAL A 31 0.33 2.55 7.92
C VAL A 31 1.73 2.20 7.45
N ILE A 32 2.74 2.73 8.10
CA ILE A 32 4.13 2.41 7.80
C ILE A 32 4.54 1.27 8.73
N ASN A 33 4.79 0.10 8.16
CA ASN A 33 5.18 -1.08 8.95
C ASN A 33 6.68 -1.09 9.25
N SER A 34 7.48 -0.78 8.24
CA SER A 34 8.93 -0.78 8.39
C SER A 34 9.59 0.18 7.40
N ILE A 35 10.81 0.61 7.74
CA ILE A 35 11.70 1.36 6.85
C ILE A 35 13.03 0.62 6.83
N ASN A 36 13.49 0.24 5.64
CA ASN A 36 14.73 -0.55 5.44
C ASN A 36 14.77 -1.82 6.32
N GLY A 37 13.63 -2.53 6.41
CA GLY A 37 13.51 -3.77 7.20
C GLY A 37 13.46 -3.60 8.71
N LYS A 38 13.50 -2.36 9.23
CA LYS A 38 13.35 -2.06 10.65
C LYS A 38 11.96 -1.53 10.95
N GLU A 39 11.41 -1.87 12.10
CA GLU A 39 10.11 -1.36 12.56
C GLU A 39 10.10 0.18 12.54
N PHE A 40 9.01 0.74 12.02
CA PHE A 40 8.81 2.18 11.99
C PHE A 40 8.56 2.73 13.39
N LYS A 41 9.24 3.82 13.73
CA LYS A 41 9.07 4.53 15.00
C LYS A 41 8.67 5.98 14.75
N ALA A 42 7.47 6.34 15.16
CA ALA A 42 6.87 7.64 14.85
C ALA A 42 7.68 8.87 15.38
N ASN A 43 8.51 8.68 16.38
CA ASN A 43 9.32 9.75 16.99
C ASN A 43 10.77 9.80 16.48
N GLU A 44 11.11 8.96 15.51
CA GLU A 44 12.43 8.99 14.87
C GLU A 44 12.44 9.89 13.63
N VAL A 45 13.60 10.39 13.30
CA VAL A 45 13.83 11.17 12.08
C VAL A 45 14.29 10.23 10.97
N TYR A 46 13.64 10.34 9.81
CA TYR A 46 13.95 9.54 8.64
C TYR A 46 14.35 10.43 7.46
N ALA A 47 15.36 10.01 6.73
CA ALA A 47 15.68 10.61 5.44
C ALA A 47 14.77 10.02 4.34
N VAL A 48 14.14 10.90 3.57
CA VAL A 48 13.26 10.53 2.46
C VAL A 48 13.80 11.15 1.18
N VAL A 49 13.91 10.34 0.14
CA VAL A 49 14.23 10.83 -1.20
C VAL A 49 12.93 11.01 -1.98
N THR A 50 12.78 12.16 -2.59
CA THR A 50 11.60 12.48 -3.42
C THR A 50 11.96 13.49 -4.50
N ASN A 51 11.07 13.80 -5.42
CA ASN A 51 11.28 14.86 -6.39
C ASN A 51 10.98 16.25 -5.80
N ASN A 52 11.46 17.29 -6.45
CA ASN A 52 11.30 18.68 -6.02
C ASN A 52 9.82 19.12 -5.92
N PHE A 53 8.95 18.62 -6.80
CA PHE A 53 7.52 18.93 -6.79
C PHE A 53 6.84 18.39 -5.53
N CYS A 54 7.08 17.12 -5.17
CA CYS A 54 6.56 16.54 -3.94
C CYS A 54 7.20 17.16 -2.69
N ALA A 55 8.50 17.47 -2.72
CA ALA A 55 9.19 18.16 -1.64
C ALA A 55 8.57 19.53 -1.34
N ALA A 56 8.13 20.24 -2.38
CA ALA A 56 7.40 21.49 -2.25
C ALA A 56 5.93 21.34 -1.80
N GLY A 57 5.46 20.12 -1.56
CA GLY A 57 4.08 19.80 -1.14
C GLY A 57 3.10 19.68 -2.28
N GLY A 58 3.56 19.47 -3.51
CA GLY A 58 2.71 19.17 -4.66
C GLY A 58 1.90 17.91 -4.44
N ASP A 59 0.76 17.76 -5.14
CA ASP A 59 -0.16 16.62 -5.04
C ASP A 59 -0.55 16.23 -3.60
N THR A 60 -0.68 17.24 -2.72
CA THR A 60 -1.03 17.05 -1.30
C THR A 60 0.04 16.39 -0.41
N TYR A 61 1.29 16.30 -0.85
CA TYR A 61 2.40 15.81 -0.03
C TYR A 61 2.91 16.86 0.99
N TYR A 62 1.99 17.44 1.75
CA TYR A 62 2.29 18.54 2.69
C TYR A 62 3.29 18.16 3.78
N ALA A 63 3.34 16.89 4.16
CA ALA A 63 4.27 16.41 5.18
C ALA A 63 5.72 16.72 4.81
N PHE A 64 6.07 16.72 3.53
CA PHE A 64 7.43 17.03 3.10
C PHE A 64 7.81 18.48 3.32
N LYS A 65 6.84 19.42 3.29
CA LYS A 65 7.12 20.83 3.66
C LYS A 65 7.49 21.00 5.13
N ALA A 66 7.06 20.09 6.00
CA ALA A 66 7.37 20.12 7.43
C ALA A 66 8.72 19.45 7.76
N ALA A 67 9.46 19.00 6.76
CA ALA A 67 10.79 18.42 6.98
C ALA A 67 11.72 19.43 7.66
N SER A 68 12.46 18.98 8.67
CA SER A 68 13.40 19.81 9.44
C SER A 68 14.58 20.29 8.59
N ALA A 69 14.92 19.57 7.53
CA ALA A 69 15.92 19.94 6.55
C ALA A 69 15.55 19.39 5.18
N GLN A 70 15.87 20.13 4.13
CA GLN A 70 15.75 19.70 2.74
C GLN A 70 17.07 19.97 2.03
N PHE A 71 17.47 19.07 1.18
CA PHE A 71 18.67 19.20 0.35
C PHE A 71 18.32 18.83 -1.09
N ASP A 72 18.59 19.73 -2.01
CA ASP A 72 18.45 19.47 -3.44
C ASP A 72 19.77 18.86 -3.95
N THR A 73 19.69 17.66 -4.47
CA THR A 73 20.85 16.95 -5.04
C THR A 73 21.29 17.51 -6.39
N GLY A 74 20.39 18.24 -7.06
CA GLY A 74 20.61 18.71 -8.44
C GLY A 74 20.62 17.59 -9.48
N ILE A 75 20.28 16.35 -9.11
CA ILE A 75 20.25 15.21 -10.02
C ILE A 75 18.85 15.13 -10.64
N PRO A 76 18.72 15.22 -11.98
CA PRO A 76 17.46 14.98 -12.67
C PRO A 76 16.92 13.57 -12.43
N LEU A 77 15.59 13.44 -12.37
CA LEU A 77 14.94 12.15 -12.07
C LEU A 77 15.25 11.08 -13.13
N ASP A 78 15.28 11.47 -14.39
CA ASP A 78 15.62 10.60 -15.51
C ASP A 78 17.09 10.12 -15.45
N GLU A 79 18.02 10.98 -15.09
CA GLU A 79 19.42 10.60 -14.87
C GLU A 79 19.54 9.58 -13.73
N ALA A 80 18.86 9.82 -12.60
CA ALA A 80 18.87 8.88 -11.47
C ALA A 80 18.31 7.50 -11.87
N VAL A 81 17.24 7.47 -12.68
CA VAL A 81 16.66 6.20 -13.19
C VAL A 81 17.63 5.52 -14.17
N MET A 82 18.25 6.27 -15.08
CA MET A 82 19.23 5.73 -16.03
C MET A 82 20.45 5.16 -15.29
N GLU A 83 20.97 5.86 -14.31
CA GLU A 83 22.08 5.39 -13.49
C GLU A 83 21.73 4.09 -12.76
N TYR A 84 20.55 4.03 -12.14
CA TYR A 84 20.09 2.82 -11.48
C TYR A 84 19.99 1.63 -12.43
N VAL A 85 19.37 1.83 -13.60
CA VAL A 85 19.24 0.75 -14.61
C VAL A 85 20.60 0.31 -15.12
N THR A 86 21.50 1.21 -15.42
CA THR A 86 22.81 0.86 -15.97
C THR A 86 23.76 0.28 -14.95
N THR A 87 23.78 0.85 -13.74
CA THR A 87 24.77 0.52 -12.71
C THR A 87 24.31 -0.65 -11.83
N GLU A 88 23.11 -0.55 -11.26
CA GLU A 88 22.61 -1.57 -10.33
C GLU A 88 22.00 -2.75 -11.08
N LEU A 89 21.20 -2.51 -12.10
CA LEU A 89 20.52 -3.55 -12.87
C LEU A 89 21.34 -4.08 -14.07
N LYS A 90 22.56 -3.56 -14.27
CA LYS A 90 23.45 -3.97 -15.38
C LYS A 90 22.79 -3.87 -16.76
N GLY A 91 21.92 -2.88 -16.94
CA GLY A 91 21.19 -2.64 -18.18
C GLY A 91 19.97 -3.53 -18.43
N VAL A 92 19.58 -4.37 -17.47
CA VAL A 92 18.48 -5.32 -17.64
C VAL A 92 17.38 -5.10 -16.60
N ILE A 93 16.20 -4.75 -17.05
CA ILE A 93 14.98 -4.76 -16.22
C ILE A 93 14.39 -6.17 -16.33
N GLY A 94 14.73 -7.02 -15.35
CA GLY A 94 14.43 -8.44 -15.40
C GLY A 94 13.12 -8.84 -14.68
N ALA A 95 13.00 -10.16 -14.49
CA ALA A 95 11.81 -10.79 -13.89
C ALA A 95 11.47 -10.29 -12.47
N GLN A 96 12.43 -9.72 -11.75
CA GLN A 96 12.20 -9.12 -10.42
C GLN A 96 11.17 -7.98 -10.44
N TYR A 97 10.90 -7.39 -11.61
CA TYR A 97 9.89 -6.33 -11.78
C TYR A 97 8.61 -6.82 -12.47
N ALA A 98 8.50 -8.12 -12.78
CA ALA A 98 7.31 -8.68 -13.43
C ALA A 98 6.08 -8.73 -12.51
N ALA A 99 6.27 -8.63 -11.21
CA ALA A 99 5.20 -8.65 -10.21
C ALA A 99 5.45 -7.61 -9.10
N PRO A 100 4.42 -7.18 -8.36
CA PRO A 100 4.57 -6.35 -7.18
C PRO A 100 5.52 -7.01 -6.16
N GLN A 101 6.37 -6.20 -5.52
CA GLN A 101 7.40 -6.69 -4.59
C GLN A 101 6.98 -6.62 -3.11
N GLY A 102 5.68 -6.51 -2.83
CA GLY A 102 5.15 -6.48 -1.47
C GLY A 102 5.50 -5.25 -0.63
N ARG A 103 6.08 -4.20 -1.23
CA ARG A 103 6.43 -2.97 -0.52
C ARG A 103 5.22 -2.11 -0.19
N ILE A 104 4.16 -2.20 -1.00
CA ILE A 104 2.90 -1.49 -0.80
C ILE A 104 1.80 -2.54 -0.76
N LEU A 105 1.19 -2.70 0.40
CA LEU A 105 0.06 -3.60 0.61
C LEU A 105 -1.24 -2.79 0.61
N MET A 106 -2.27 -3.38 0.01
CA MET A 106 -3.60 -2.78 -0.05
C MET A 106 -4.53 -3.52 0.90
N ASN A 107 -5.24 -2.77 1.74
CA ASN A 107 -6.40 -3.28 2.46
C ASN A 107 -7.67 -2.68 1.85
N PRO A 108 -8.41 -3.41 1.00
CA PRO A 108 -9.65 -2.92 0.42
C PRO A 108 -10.81 -3.00 1.40
N PHE A 109 -10.71 -3.86 2.43
CA PHE A 109 -11.82 -4.21 3.31
C PHE A 109 -12.05 -3.17 4.40
N LYS A 110 -13.28 -2.69 4.52
CA LYS A 110 -13.69 -1.71 5.53
C LYS A 110 -13.84 -2.33 6.92
N ASP A 111 -14.10 -3.62 6.98
CA ASP A 111 -14.33 -4.42 8.18
C ASP A 111 -13.09 -5.17 8.70
N VAL A 112 -11.95 -5.01 8.04
CA VAL A 112 -10.66 -5.55 8.48
C VAL A 112 -9.74 -4.40 8.92
N LYS A 113 -9.56 -4.26 10.23
CA LYS A 113 -8.59 -3.28 10.77
C LYS A 113 -7.19 -3.88 10.75
N VAL A 114 -6.20 -3.09 10.33
CA VAL A 114 -4.78 -3.49 10.36
C VAL A 114 -4.35 -3.91 11.77
N SER A 115 -4.89 -3.27 12.81
CA SER A 115 -4.60 -3.56 14.22
C SER A 115 -5.26 -4.82 14.77
N SER A 116 -6.18 -5.45 14.03
CA SER A 116 -6.78 -6.72 14.45
C SER A 116 -5.75 -7.84 14.36
N TRP A 117 -5.82 -8.82 15.26
CA TRP A 117 -4.87 -9.94 15.27
C TRP A 117 -4.81 -10.71 13.93
N PHE A 118 -5.92 -10.77 13.20
CA PHE A 118 -6.02 -11.39 11.88
C PHE A 118 -5.75 -10.41 10.73
N GLY A 119 -5.72 -9.10 11.00
CA GLY A 119 -5.67 -8.06 9.97
C GLY A 119 -4.50 -8.21 9.01
N LYS A 120 -3.31 -8.43 9.56
CA LYS A 120 -2.11 -8.66 8.74
C LYS A 120 -2.27 -9.86 7.81
N TYR A 121 -2.75 -10.98 8.30
CA TYR A 121 -2.89 -12.21 7.51
C TYR A 121 -3.91 -12.06 6.37
N VAL A 122 -5.05 -11.42 6.65
CA VAL A 122 -6.06 -11.14 5.62
C VAL A 122 -5.50 -10.21 4.54
N ILE A 123 -4.77 -9.17 4.93
CA ILE A 123 -4.16 -8.22 3.99
C ILE A 123 -3.10 -8.91 3.14
N ASP A 124 -2.23 -9.71 3.73
CA ASP A 124 -1.20 -10.46 3.00
C ASP A 124 -1.85 -11.41 1.98
N LEU A 125 -2.79 -12.26 2.42
CA LEU A 125 -3.49 -13.21 1.54
C LEU A 125 -4.27 -12.52 0.40
N TYR A 126 -4.83 -11.33 0.65
CA TYR A 126 -5.45 -10.55 -0.40
C TYR A 126 -4.43 -10.05 -1.44
N ASN A 127 -3.30 -9.53 -0.99
CA ASN A 127 -2.26 -9.03 -1.89
C ASN A 127 -1.55 -10.16 -2.64
N ASP A 128 -1.52 -11.36 -2.08
CA ASP A 128 -1.02 -12.57 -2.74
C ASP A 128 -2.06 -13.21 -3.69
N GLY A 129 -3.27 -12.65 -3.76
CA GLY A 129 -4.34 -13.14 -4.63
C GLY A 129 -5.02 -14.43 -4.16
N VAL A 130 -4.80 -14.83 -2.90
CA VAL A 130 -5.41 -16.06 -2.32
C VAL A 130 -6.87 -15.83 -1.95
N ILE A 131 -7.22 -14.64 -1.49
CA ILE A 131 -8.57 -14.27 -1.08
C ILE A 131 -9.06 -13.02 -1.81
N ASN A 132 -10.39 -12.91 -1.99
CA ASN A 132 -11.04 -11.76 -2.63
C ASN A 132 -12.07 -11.06 -1.73
N GLY A 133 -12.35 -11.59 -0.52
CA GLY A 133 -13.43 -11.15 0.34
C GLY A 133 -14.82 -11.62 -0.14
N THR A 134 -15.85 -11.29 0.62
CA THR A 134 -17.26 -11.55 0.28
C THR A 134 -17.82 -10.49 -0.67
N SER A 135 -17.16 -9.35 -0.75
CA SER A 135 -17.36 -8.30 -1.73
C SER A 135 -16.06 -7.54 -1.97
N ALA A 136 -16.06 -6.60 -2.93
CA ALA A 136 -14.89 -5.75 -3.20
C ALA A 136 -14.39 -4.95 -1.98
N THR A 137 -15.22 -4.75 -0.95
CA THR A 137 -14.89 -3.94 0.23
C THR A 137 -15.23 -4.59 1.56
N THR A 138 -15.62 -5.87 1.57
CA THR A 138 -16.03 -6.61 2.76
C THR A 138 -15.36 -7.98 2.79
N TYR A 139 -14.76 -8.33 3.89
CA TYR A 139 -14.18 -9.66 4.13
C TYR A 139 -15.11 -10.57 4.93
N ALA A 140 -15.88 -9.99 5.85
CA ALA A 140 -16.77 -10.65 6.81
C ALA A 140 -16.02 -11.59 7.77
N PRO A 141 -15.10 -11.09 8.61
CA PRO A 141 -14.20 -11.91 9.42
C PRO A 141 -14.89 -12.74 10.51
N ASN A 142 -16.15 -12.43 10.81
CA ASN A 142 -16.93 -13.14 11.83
C ASN A 142 -17.95 -14.12 11.25
N ASP A 143 -18.02 -14.22 9.92
CA ASP A 143 -18.94 -15.14 9.26
C ASP A 143 -18.41 -16.58 9.33
N THR A 144 -19.32 -17.53 9.27
CA THR A 144 -18.97 -18.95 9.28
C THR A 144 -18.31 -19.32 7.99
N LEU A 145 -17.12 -19.92 8.04
CA LEU A 145 -16.41 -20.46 6.90
C LEU A 145 -16.99 -21.85 6.54
N THR A 146 -17.36 -22.04 5.29
CA THR A 146 -17.75 -23.36 4.79
C THR A 146 -16.55 -24.28 4.59
N TRP A 147 -16.77 -25.60 4.61
CA TRP A 147 -15.72 -26.57 4.30
C TRP A 147 -15.13 -26.38 2.90
N ALA A 148 -15.96 -26.07 1.92
CA ALA A 148 -15.52 -25.79 0.55
C ALA A 148 -14.59 -24.56 0.51
N ALA A 149 -15.00 -23.47 1.18
CA ALA A 149 -14.16 -22.26 1.25
C ALA A 149 -12.86 -22.51 2.00
N ALA A 150 -12.86 -23.28 3.08
CA ALA A 150 -11.65 -23.67 3.80
C ALA A 150 -10.70 -24.48 2.92
N LEU A 151 -11.22 -25.46 2.18
CA LEU A 151 -10.44 -26.29 1.27
C LEU A 151 -9.83 -25.46 0.13
N LYS A 152 -10.63 -24.57 -0.45
CA LYS A 152 -10.17 -23.63 -1.48
C LYS A 152 -8.98 -22.79 -0.97
N LEU A 153 -9.11 -22.19 0.20
CA LEU A 153 -8.04 -21.39 0.79
C LEU A 153 -6.74 -22.21 0.97
N LEU A 154 -6.85 -23.43 1.46
CA LEU A 154 -5.70 -24.32 1.63
C LEU A 154 -5.04 -24.66 0.29
N LEU A 155 -5.81 -25.07 -0.71
CA LEU A 155 -5.29 -25.45 -2.03
C LEU A 155 -4.65 -24.27 -2.76
N VAL A 156 -5.28 -23.09 -2.70
CA VAL A 156 -4.72 -21.88 -3.34
C VAL A 156 -3.46 -21.40 -2.61
N SER A 157 -3.47 -21.40 -1.29
CA SER A 157 -2.29 -20.97 -0.50
C SER A 157 -1.10 -21.91 -0.65
N ASN A 158 -1.36 -23.20 -0.88
CA ASN A 158 -0.32 -24.21 -1.11
C ASN A 158 0.18 -24.25 -2.57
N GLY A 159 -0.51 -23.57 -3.47
CA GLY A 159 -0.19 -23.55 -4.91
C GLY A 159 -0.72 -24.75 -5.71
N ASP A 160 -1.53 -25.62 -5.07
CA ASP A 160 -2.15 -26.77 -5.73
C ASP A 160 -3.32 -26.38 -6.63
N LEU A 161 -3.90 -25.20 -6.40
CA LEU A 161 -4.99 -24.64 -7.18
C LEU A 161 -4.70 -23.17 -7.51
N LYS A 162 -4.88 -22.77 -8.75
CA LYS A 162 -4.82 -21.33 -9.10
C LYS A 162 -6.10 -20.64 -8.67
N ALA A 163 -5.99 -19.45 -8.09
CA ALA A 163 -7.14 -18.67 -7.65
C ALA A 163 -8.15 -18.41 -8.79
N ALA A 164 -7.67 -18.23 -10.02
CA ALA A 164 -8.51 -18.06 -11.22
C ALA A 164 -9.35 -19.28 -11.57
N ASP A 165 -8.89 -20.48 -11.23
CA ASP A 165 -9.58 -21.73 -11.52
C ASP A 165 -10.59 -22.11 -10.41
N ALA A 166 -10.46 -21.45 -9.25
CA ALA A 166 -11.33 -21.66 -8.09
C ALA A 166 -12.58 -20.76 -8.15
N THR A 167 -13.25 -20.76 -9.29
CA THR A 167 -14.46 -19.96 -9.56
C THR A 167 -15.67 -20.87 -9.70
N GLY A 168 -16.83 -20.39 -9.30
CA GLY A 168 -18.09 -21.13 -9.39
C GLY A 168 -18.90 -21.12 -8.10
N ALA A 169 -20.14 -21.56 -8.18
CA ALA A 169 -21.08 -21.54 -7.05
C ALA A 169 -20.82 -22.65 -6.01
N ASP A 170 -19.94 -23.60 -6.32
CA ASP A 170 -19.66 -24.77 -5.48
C ASP A 170 -18.45 -24.61 -4.54
N TRP A 171 -17.89 -23.39 -4.51
CA TRP A 171 -16.75 -23.06 -3.63
C TRP A 171 -17.15 -22.21 -2.44
#